data_083654a5667dabc30c3036d0a57975b3
#
_entry.id   083654a5667dabc30c3036d0a57975b3
#
_cell.length_a   1.000
_cell.length_b   1.000
_cell.length_c   1.000
_cell.angle_alpha   90.00
_cell.angle_beta   90.00
_cell.angle_gamma   90.00
#
_symmetry.space_group_name_H-M   'P 1'
#
loop_
_entity.id
_entity.type
_entity.pdbx_description
1 polymer ?
#
loop_
_entity_poly.entity_id
_entity_poly.type
_entity_poly.pdbx_seq_one_letter_code
_entity_poly.pdbx_strand_id
1 'polypeptide(L)'
;KSTANAMVAKGKGILAADESAKTIQKRFDKIGLKSDPDTNLAYRKMLFTTPGIENYISGVILFDETIRQSIDNVLIPEYLSKKGILPGIKVDKGTVDLPGSLGEKITEGLDGLKERLKEYAQLGAKFAKWRAVITIGQNLPTDKSIEANAEVLTKYAALCQEQDIVPIVEPEVLM
;
A
#
# COMPACT_ATOMS: atom_id res chain seq x y z
N LYS A 1 -1.43 17.56 -6.89
CA LYS A 1 -2.25 17.43 -8.11
C LYS A 1 -1.47 16.75 -9.25
N SER A 2 -0.23 17.14 -9.54
CA SER A 2 0.60 16.54 -10.59
C SER A 2 0.84 15.04 -10.36
N THR A 3 1.22 14.64 -9.15
CA THR A 3 1.42 13.23 -8.76
C THR A 3 0.14 12.39 -8.99
N ALA A 4 -1.02 12.87 -8.53
CA ALA A 4 -2.29 12.16 -8.72
C ALA A 4 -2.62 11.96 -10.21
N ASN A 5 -2.38 12.97 -11.05
CA ASN A 5 -2.56 12.84 -12.48
C ASN A 5 -1.59 11.82 -13.11
N ALA A 6 -0.34 11.80 -12.66
CA ALA A 6 0.66 10.86 -13.15
C ALA A 6 0.32 9.40 -12.74
N MET A 7 -0.27 9.19 -11.56
CA MET A 7 -0.72 7.86 -11.12
C MET A 7 -1.76 7.25 -12.06
N VAL A 8 -2.64 8.07 -12.63
CA VAL A 8 -3.73 7.64 -13.53
C VAL A 8 -3.41 7.94 -14.99
N ALA A 9 -2.14 7.95 -15.37
CA ALA A 9 -1.71 8.18 -16.75
C ALA A 9 -2.38 7.18 -17.71
N LYS A 10 -2.81 7.66 -18.88
CA LYS A 10 -3.51 6.84 -19.86
C LYS A 10 -2.68 5.62 -20.28
N GLY A 11 -3.29 4.45 -20.25
CA GLY A 11 -2.66 3.18 -20.63
C GLY A 11 -1.74 2.58 -19.58
N LYS A 12 -1.69 3.15 -18.35
CA LYS A 12 -0.90 2.64 -17.24
C LYS A 12 -1.76 2.30 -16.03
N GLY A 13 -1.32 1.31 -15.27
CA GLY A 13 -1.91 0.93 -13.98
C GLY A 13 -0.94 1.10 -12.83
N ILE A 14 -1.43 0.89 -11.61
CA ILE A 14 -0.63 0.85 -10.39
C ILE A 14 -0.41 -0.62 -10.01
N LEU A 15 0.84 -1.02 -9.82
CA LEU A 15 1.20 -2.36 -9.37
C LEU A 15 1.16 -2.41 -7.83
N ALA A 16 0.32 -3.30 -7.29
CA ALA A 16 0.36 -3.64 -5.87
C ALA A 16 1.44 -4.71 -5.62
N ALA A 17 2.54 -4.31 -4.97
CA ALA A 17 3.64 -5.18 -4.52
C ALA A 17 3.85 -5.00 -3.00
N ASP A 18 2.75 -4.78 -2.28
CA ASP A 18 2.69 -4.37 -0.88
C ASP A 18 2.30 -5.51 0.06
N GLU A 19 2.45 -6.76 -0.39
CA GLU A 19 2.14 -7.92 0.43
C GLU A 19 2.90 -7.87 1.76
N SER A 20 2.16 -7.97 2.87
CA SER A 20 2.77 -8.17 4.19
C SER A 20 3.49 -9.52 4.27
N ALA A 21 4.41 -9.69 5.22
CA ALA A 21 5.12 -10.95 5.43
C ALA A 21 4.18 -12.17 5.50
N LYS A 22 3.03 -12.03 6.16
CA LYS A 22 2.01 -13.09 6.23
C LYS A 22 1.36 -13.37 4.87
N THR A 23 1.14 -12.36 4.06
CA THR A 23 0.50 -12.52 2.74
C THR A 23 1.47 -13.10 1.73
N ILE A 24 2.72 -12.66 1.71
CA ILE A 24 3.73 -13.18 0.79
C ILE A 24 4.09 -14.62 1.13
N GLN A 25 4.14 -15.00 2.43
CA GLN A 25 4.35 -16.39 2.86
C GLN A 25 3.26 -17.31 2.27
N LYS A 26 1.98 -16.93 2.34
CA LYS A 26 0.90 -17.71 1.74
C LYS A 26 1.05 -17.93 0.23
N ARG A 27 1.69 -16.99 -0.47
CA ARG A 27 2.02 -17.17 -1.90
C ARG A 27 3.18 -18.15 -2.07
N PHE A 28 4.21 -18.01 -1.24
CA PHE A 28 5.41 -18.85 -1.28
C PHE A 28 5.15 -20.28 -0.83
N ASP A 29 4.21 -20.53 0.07
CA ASP A 29 3.79 -21.87 0.50
C ASP A 29 3.38 -22.74 -0.71
N LYS A 30 2.79 -22.15 -1.74
CA LYS A 30 2.39 -22.85 -2.96
C LYS A 30 3.54 -23.39 -3.80
N ILE A 31 4.74 -22.87 -3.60
CA ILE A 31 5.96 -23.27 -4.32
C ILE A 31 7.07 -23.75 -3.37
N GLY A 32 6.73 -23.99 -2.10
CA GLY A 32 7.64 -24.52 -1.09
C GLY A 32 8.76 -23.57 -0.68
N LEU A 33 8.57 -22.24 -0.84
CA LEU A 33 9.54 -21.23 -0.41
C LEU A 33 9.17 -20.62 0.94
N LYS A 34 10.20 -20.25 1.70
CA LYS A 34 10.05 -19.49 2.94
C LYS A 34 10.16 -17.99 2.66
N SER A 35 9.28 -17.20 3.29
CA SER A 35 9.39 -15.75 3.29
C SER A 35 10.48 -15.30 4.27
N ASP A 36 11.46 -14.63 3.75
CA ASP A 36 12.50 -13.89 4.46
C ASP A 36 12.88 -12.65 3.63
N PRO A 37 13.68 -11.72 4.16
CA PRO A 37 14.02 -10.48 3.44
C PRO A 37 14.63 -10.71 2.06
N ASP A 38 15.44 -11.75 1.87
CA ASP A 38 16.13 -12.02 0.61
C ASP A 38 15.18 -12.62 -0.43
N THR A 39 14.36 -13.61 -0.05
CA THR A 39 13.35 -14.20 -0.95
C THR A 39 12.26 -13.19 -1.30
N ASN A 40 11.86 -12.34 -0.35
CA ASN A 40 10.91 -11.26 -0.58
C ASN A 40 11.48 -10.24 -1.58
N LEU A 41 12.76 -9.87 -1.40
CA LEU A 41 13.45 -8.97 -2.32
C LEU A 41 13.58 -9.59 -3.72
N ALA A 42 13.97 -10.86 -3.81
CA ALA A 42 14.12 -11.55 -5.10
C ALA A 42 12.80 -11.55 -5.88
N TYR A 43 11.67 -11.85 -5.23
CA TYR A 43 10.34 -11.78 -5.82
C TYR A 43 10.01 -10.36 -6.34
N ARG A 44 10.24 -9.34 -5.52
CA ARG A 44 9.95 -7.95 -5.90
C ARG A 44 10.90 -7.40 -6.94
N LYS A 45 12.19 -7.77 -6.85
CA LYS A 45 13.18 -7.44 -7.89
C LYS A 45 12.75 -7.99 -9.25
N MET A 46 12.30 -9.25 -9.32
CA MET A 46 11.78 -9.85 -10.56
C MET A 46 10.69 -8.99 -11.20
N LEU A 47 9.74 -8.49 -10.40
CA LEU A 47 8.67 -7.63 -10.88
C LEU A 47 9.22 -6.28 -11.38
N PHE A 48 10.03 -5.60 -10.57
CA PHE A 48 10.48 -4.23 -10.83
C PHE A 48 11.51 -4.12 -11.94
N THR A 49 12.25 -5.20 -12.21
CA THR A 49 13.26 -5.25 -13.28
C THR A 49 12.73 -5.81 -14.60
N THR A 50 11.44 -6.17 -14.67
CA THR A 50 10.81 -6.62 -15.90
C THR A 50 11.02 -5.58 -17.01
N PRO A 51 11.61 -5.98 -18.16
CA PRO A 51 11.83 -5.05 -19.28
C PRO A 51 10.53 -4.41 -19.77
N GLY A 52 10.52 -3.09 -19.93
CA GLY A 52 9.37 -2.34 -20.44
C GLY A 52 8.24 -2.14 -19.43
N ILE A 53 8.41 -2.49 -18.15
CA ILE A 53 7.40 -2.28 -17.11
C ILE A 53 6.94 -0.81 -17.04
N GLU A 54 7.83 0.12 -17.28
CA GLU A 54 7.59 1.56 -17.28
C GLU A 54 6.57 2.02 -18.33
N ASN A 55 6.33 1.23 -19.36
CA ASN A 55 5.33 1.52 -20.38
C ASN A 55 3.89 1.28 -19.89
N TYR A 56 3.72 0.39 -18.89
CA TYR A 56 2.42 -0.09 -18.43
C TYR A 56 2.11 0.26 -16.97
N ILE A 57 3.14 0.58 -16.17
CA ILE A 57 3.00 0.86 -14.75
C ILE A 57 3.38 2.31 -14.46
N SER A 58 2.43 3.04 -13.87
CA SER A 58 2.61 4.44 -13.45
C SER A 58 3.15 4.56 -12.01
N GLY A 59 2.84 3.58 -11.17
CA GLY A 59 3.25 3.57 -9.77
C GLY A 59 3.29 2.16 -9.20
N VAL A 60 4.07 1.97 -8.14
CA VAL A 60 4.18 0.70 -7.40
C VAL A 60 3.91 0.96 -5.93
N ILE A 61 2.97 0.21 -5.33
CA ILE A 61 2.75 0.23 -3.89
C ILE A 61 3.76 -0.71 -3.25
N LEU A 62 4.64 -0.19 -2.42
CA LEU A 62 5.67 -0.94 -1.70
C LEU A 62 5.21 -1.31 -0.29
N PHE A 63 5.82 -2.35 0.28
CA PHE A 63 5.74 -2.67 1.71
C PHE A 63 6.88 -1.99 2.47
N ASP A 64 6.75 -1.80 3.79
CA ASP A 64 7.75 -1.10 4.63
C ASP A 64 9.16 -1.70 4.53
N GLU A 65 9.27 -3.03 4.50
CA GLU A 65 10.56 -3.72 4.27
C GLU A 65 11.15 -3.31 2.91
N THR A 66 10.34 -3.32 1.86
CA THR A 66 10.78 -3.15 0.48
C THR A 66 11.22 -1.73 0.17
N ILE A 67 10.58 -0.72 0.73
CA ILE A 67 10.96 0.69 0.49
C ILE A 67 12.36 1.01 1.02
N ARG A 68 12.88 0.19 1.95
CA ARG A 68 14.21 0.32 2.57
C ARG A 68 15.28 -0.56 1.89
N GLN A 69 14.87 -1.44 0.98
CA GLN A 69 15.77 -2.35 0.26
C GLN A 69 16.33 -1.71 -1.02
N SER A 70 17.36 -2.33 -1.57
CA SER A 70 18.05 -1.87 -2.77
C SER A 70 18.09 -2.91 -3.86
N ILE A 71 18.10 -2.47 -5.11
CA ILE A 71 18.38 -3.25 -6.30
C ILE A 71 19.69 -2.70 -6.88
N ASP A 72 20.71 -3.58 -6.99
CA ASP A 72 22.02 -3.22 -7.54
C ASP A 72 22.62 -1.96 -6.88
N ASN A 73 22.56 -1.92 -5.55
CA ASN A 73 23.01 -0.80 -4.67
C ASN A 73 22.24 0.53 -4.83
N VAL A 74 21.09 0.53 -5.50
CA VAL A 74 20.18 1.68 -5.61
C VAL A 74 18.93 1.41 -4.79
N LEU A 75 18.52 2.32 -3.92
CA LEU A 75 17.27 2.20 -3.18
C LEU A 75 16.08 1.98 -4.13
N ILE A 76 15.18 1.07 -3.78
CA ILE A 76 14.05 0.71 -4.64
C ILE A 76 13.20 1.92 -5.06
N PRO A 77 12.87 2.90 -4.19
CA PRO A 77 12.16 4.09 -4.63
C PRO A 77 12.91 4.91 -5.68
N GLU A 78 14.23 5.04 -5.54
CA GLU A 78 15.08 5.71 -6.51
C GLU A 78 15.15 4.93 -7.83
N TYR A 79 15.30 3.59 -7.75
CA TYR A 79 15.30 2.70 -8.91
C TYR A 79 14.03 2.84 -9.74
N LEU A 80 12.86 2.83 -9.08
CA LEU A 80 11.55 3.03 -9.73
C LEU A 80 11.43 4.43 -10.33
N SER A 81 11.83 5.46 -9.59
CA SER A 81 11.78 6.85 -10.04
C SER A 81 12.62 7.10 -11.29
N LYS A 82 13.81 6.49 -11.40
CA LYS A 82 14.65 6.52 -12.61
C LYS A 82 13.98 5.94 -13.85
N LYS A 83 13.03 5.02 -13.67
CA LYS A 83 12.18 4.46 -14.72
C LYS A 83 10.90 5.27 -14.98
N GLY A 84 10.71 6.39 -14.28
CA GLY A 84 9.47 7.18 -14.37
C GLY A 84 8.26 6.52 -13.70
N ILE A 85 8.48 5.56 -12.80
CA ILE A 85 7.47 4.86 -12.01
C ILE A 85 7.42 5.51 -10.62
N LEU A 86 6.24 5.92 -10.18
CA LEU A 86 6.05 6.55 -8.88
C LEU A 86 6.14 5.50 -7.75
N PRO A 87 7.03 5.69 -6.75
CA PRO A 87 7.03 4.86 -5.56
C PRO A 87 5.85 5.22 -4.65
N GLY A 88 5.13 4.23 -4.19
CA GLY A 88 4.09 4.37 -3.17
C GLY A 88 4.35 3.43 -1.99
N ILE A 89 3.59 3.58 -0.93
CA ILE A 89 3.76 2.84 0.31
C ILE A 89 2.43 2.44 0.94
N LYS A 90 2.30 1.16 1.32
CA LYS A 90 1.22 0.71 2.20
C LYS A 90 1.51 1.14 3.64
N VAL A 91 0.59 1.89 4.24
CA VAL A 91 0.81 2.46 5.58
C VAL A 91 -0.12 1.92 6.65
N ASP A 92 -1.21 1.22 6.29
CA ASP A 92 -2.06 0.53 7.26
C ASP A 92 -1.34 -0.66 7.91
N LYS A 93 -1.77 -1.01 9.13
CA LYS A 93 -1.23 -2.13 9.91
C LYS A 93 -2.15 -3.36 9.92
N GLY A 94 -3.14 -3.39 9.04
CA GLY A 94 -4.12 -4.47 8.96
C GLY A 94 -5.40 -4.19 9.72
N THR A 95 -6.31 -5.16 9.72
CA THR A 95 -7.66 -5.02 10.29
C THR A 95 -7.81 -5.79 11.59
N VAL A 96 -8.60 -5.21 12.51
CA VAL A 96 -9.09 -5.85 13.73
C VAL A 96 -10.63 -5.85 13.74
N ASP A 97 -11.24 -6.58 14.67
CA ASP A 97 -12.69 -6.54 14.84
C ASP A 97 -13.14 -5.14 15.29
N LEU A 98 -14.20 -4.62 14.67
CA LEU A 98 -14.80 -3.37 15.09
C LEU A 98 -15.52 -3.58 16.42
N PRO A 99 -15.10 -2.93 17.52
CA PRO A 99 -15.73 -3.12 18.82
C PRO A 99 -17.23 -2.85 18.78
N GLY A 100 -18.01 -3.79 19.29
CA GLY A 100 -19.47 -3.70 19.33
C GLY A 100 -20.15 -3.84 17.97
N SER A 101 -19.50 -4.48 17.00
CA SER A 101 -20.10 -4.86 15.71
C SER A 101 -19.62 -6.24 15.30
N LEU A 102 -20.56 -7.19 15.17
CA LEU A 102 -20.21 -8.57 14.85
C LEU A 102 -19.89 -8.73 13.35
N GLY A 103 -18.69 -9.28 13.07
CA GLY A 103 -18.27 -9.59 11.70
C GLY A 103 -17.77 -8.40 10.89
N GLU A 104 -17.70 -7.21 11.47
CA GLU A 104 -17.17 -6.02 10.81
C GLU A 104 -15.75 -5.68 11.30
N LYS A 105 -15.00 -4.97 10.47
CA LYS A 105 -13.59 -4.67 10.73
C LYS A 105 -13.33 -3.16 10.73
N ILE A 106 -12.29 -2.79 11.46
CA ILE A 106 -11.66 -1.47 11.38
C ILE A 106 -10.17 -1.66 11.11
N THR A 107 -9.58 -0.75 10.34
CA THR A 107 -8.15 -0.82 9.99
C THR A 107 -7.34 0.03 10.94
N GLU A 108 -6.26 -0.54 11.46
CA GLU A 108 -5.32 0.13 12.36
C GLU A 108 -4.14 0.73 11.62
N GLY A 109 -3.40 1.63 12.30
CA GLY A 109 -2.14 2.19 11.81
C GLY A 109 -2.05 3.72 11.88
N LEU A 110 -3.02 4.42 12.47
CA LEU A 110 -2.95 5.89 12.63
C LEU A 110 -1.90 6.32 13.65
N ASP A 111 -1.64 5.49 14.67
CA ASP A 111 -0.64 5.80 15.70
C ASP A 111 0.76 5.90 15.09
N GLY A 112 1.41 7.06 15.29
CA GLY A 112 2.73 7.36 14.73
C GLY A 112 2.75 7.45 13.21
N LEU A 113 1.59 7.58 12.56
CA LEU A 113 1.52 7.63 11.09
C LEU A 113 2.18 8.89 10.53
N LYS A 114 2.05 10.03 11.18
CA LYS A 114 2.66 11.29 10.74
C LYS A 114 4.18 11.17 10.61
N GLU A 115 4.82 10.60 11.62
CA GLU A 115 6.27 10.38 11.65
C GLU A 115 6.70 9.39 10.56
N ARG A 116 5.96 8.30 10.41
CA ARG A 116 6.22 7.32 9.34
C ARG A 116 6.06 7.92 7.94
N LEU A 117 5.03 8.72 7.71
CA LEU A 117 4.81 9.38 6.43
C LEU A 117 5.95 10.36 6.10
N LYS A 118 6.44 11.10 7.10
CA LYS A 118 7.61 11.98 6.94
C LYS A 118 8.85 11.17 6.51
N GLU A 119 9.11 10.04 7.14
CA GLU A 119 10.21 9.15 6.78
C GLU A 119 10.02 8.58 5.37
N TYR A 120 8.84 8.09 5.03
CA TYR A 120 8.55 7.55 3.70
C TYR A 120 8.68 8.61 2.59
N ALA A 121 8.29 9.87 2.86
CA ALA A 121 8.52 10.97 1.94
C ALA A 121 10.02 11.19 1.68
N GLN A 122 10.85 11.14 2.72
CA GLN A 122 12.31 11.24 2.62
C GLN A 122 12.92 10.06 1.83
N LEU A 123 12.37 8.86 1.97
CA LEU A 123 12.75 7.68 1.18
C LEU A 123 12.27 7.73 -0.28
N GLY A 124 11.45 8.73 -0.64
CA GLY A 124 11.01 8.97 -2.01
C GLY A 124 9.57 8.59 -2.33
N ALA A 125 8.77 8.14 -1.35
CA ALA A 125 7.35 7.86 -1.56
C ALA A 125 6.58 9.10 -2.06
N LYS A 126 5.74 8.91 -3.07
CA LYS A 126 4.91 9.95 -3.69
C LYS A 126 3.43 9.76 -3.41
N PHE A 127 3.03 8.55 -3.08
CA PHE A 127 1.66 8.23 -2.69
C PHE A 127 1.66 7.16 -1.60
N ALA A 128 0.57 7.08 -0.86
CA ALA A 128 0.36 6.06 0.15
C ALA A 128 -0.96 5.33 -0.12
N LYS A 129 -1.09 4.13 0.43
CA LYS A 129 -2.31 3.33 0.33
C LYS A 129 -2.75 2.88 1.71
N TRP A 130 -4.04 3.01 1.97
CA TRP A 130 -4.72 2.50 3.16
C TRP A 130 -5.98 1.75 2.75
N ARG A 131 -6.05 0.49 3.14
CA ARG A 131 -7.18 -0.39 2.88
C ARG A 131 -8.12 -0.42 4.07
N ALA A 132 -9.35 0.03 3.90
CA ALA A 132 -10.49 -0.31 4.78
C ALA A 132 -11.22 -1.52 4.20
N VAL A 133 -11.90 -2.29 5.05
CA VAL A 133 -12.63 -3.49 4.64
C VAL A 133 -14.08 -3.37 5.07
N ILE A 134 -14.99 -3.49 4.12
CA ILE A 134 -16.42 -3.41 4.32
C ILE A 134 -17.04 -4.74 3.95
N THR A 135 -17.68 -5.40 4.93
CA THR A 135 -18.40 -6.66 4.72
C THR A 135 -19.82 -6.37 4.28
N ILE A 136 -20.30 -7.04 3.23
CA ILE A 136 -21.70 -7.00 2.78
C ILE A 136 -22.41 -8.27 3.22
N GLY A 137 -23.59 -8.12 3.80
CA GLY A 137 -24.41 -9.24 4.26
C GLY A 137 -25.79 -8.80 4.72
N GLN A 138 -26.52 -9.70 5.37
CA GLN A 138 -27.80 -9.36 5.97
C GLN A 138 -27.56 -8.36 7.11
N ASN A 139 -28.11 -7.14 6.99
CA ASN A 139 -27.90 -6.00 7.89
C ASN A 139 -26.43 -5.52 8.00
N LEU A 140 -25.59 -5.77 6.98
CA LEU A 140 -24.21 -5.31 6.88
C LEU A 140 -23.99 -4.58 5.55
N PRO A 141 -23.15 -3.52 5.53
CA PRO A 141 -22.48 -2.91 6.68
C PRO A 141 -23.46 -2.14 7.57
N THR A 142 -23.13 -2.02 8.87
CA THR A 142 -23.85 -1.12 9.78
C THR A 142 -23.40 0.33 9.58
N ASP A 143 -24.27 1.30 9.93
CA ASP A 143 -23.90 2.73 9.90
C ASP A 143 -22.64 3.00 10.74
N LYS A 144 -22.53 2.33 11.90
CA LYS A 144 -21.35 2.39 12.76
C LYS A 144 -20.05 2.00 12.02
N SER A 145 -20.10 0.94 11.23
CA SER A 145 -18.94 0.48 10.45
C SER A 145 -18.56 1.48 9.36
N ILE A 146 -19.56 2.02 8.67
CA ILE A 146 -19.37 3.04 7.62
C ILE A 146 -18.72 4.29 8.21
N GLU A 147 -19.30 4.83 9.29
CA GLU A 147 -18.81 6.04 9.96
C GLU A 147 -17.38 5.85 10.50
N ALA A 148 -17.11 4.75 11.22
CA ALA A 148 -15.80 4.48 11.78
C ALA A 148 -14.71 4.35 10.68
N ASN A 149 -14.98 3.63 9.60
CA ASN A 149 -14.03 3.50 8.50
C ASN A 149 -13.85 4.83 7.74
N ALA A 150 -14.91 5.61 7.53
CA ALA A 150 -14.82 6.93 6.90
C ALA A 150 -13.98 7.90 7.75
N GLU A 151 -14.14 7.89 9.08
CA GLU A 151 -13.35 8.72 9.99
C GLU A 151 -11.84 8.37 9.91
N VAL A 152 -11.51 7.08 9.96
CA VAL A 152 -10.12 6.61 9.85
C VAL A 152 -9.51 6.99 8.50
N LEU A 153 -10.22 6.78 7.41
CA LEU A 153 -9.78 7.13 6.06
C LEU A 153 -9.57 8.64 5.89
N THR A 154 -10.43 9.46 6.51
CA THR A 154 -10.31 10.92 6.49
C THR A 154 -9.05 11.37 7.23
N LYS A 155 -8.80 10.85 8.44
CA LYS A 155 -7.58 11.15 9.20
C LYS A 155 -6.31 10.73 8.46
N TYR A 156 -6.30 9.53 7.90
CA TYR A 156 -5.20 9.04 7.07
C TYR A 156 -4.92 9.97 5.88
N ALA A 157 -5.97 10.34 5.13
CA ALA A 157 -5.82 11.19 3.96
C ALA A 157 -5.26 12.57 4.30
N ALA A 158 -5.74 13.19 5.39
CA ALA A 158 -5.24 14.47 5.89
C ALA A 158 -3.75 14.38 6.25
N LEU A 159 -3.33 13.36 7.00
CA LEU A 159 -1.93 13.14 7.38
C LEU A 159 -1.01 12.94 6.16
N CYS A 160 -1.49 12.25 5.12
CA CYS A 160 -0.73 12.12 3.86
C CYS A 160 -0.53 13.48 3.19
N GLN A 161 -1.59 14.29 3.09
CA GLN A 161 -1.52 15.60 2.45
C GLN A 161 -0.60 16.57 3.18
N GLU A 162 -0.54 16.51 4.52
CA GLU A 162 0.43 17.27 5.32
C GLU A 162 1.90 16.96 4.97
N GLN A 163 2.18 15.82 4.38
CA GLN A 163 3.52 15.38 3.98
C GLN A 163 3.72 15.38 2.45
N ASP A 164 2.84 16.06 1.69
CA ASP A 164 2.85 16.10 0.22
C ASP A 164 2.76 14.70 -0.44
N ILE A 165 2.19 13.73 0.26
CA ILE A 165 1.93 12.36 -0.21
C ILE A 165 0.47 12.27 -0.69
N VAL A 166 0.25 11.71 -1.88
CA VAL A 166 -1.10 11.48 -2.41
C VAL A 166 -1.72 10.25 -1.73
N PRO A 167 -2.87 10.35 -1.04
CA PRO A 167 -3.53 9.20 -0.44
C PRO A 167 -4.33 8.41 -1.47
N ILE A 168 -4.16 7.09 -1.52
CA ILE A 168 -5.13 6.15 -2.08
C ILE A 168 -6.06 5.74 -0.94
N VAL A 169 -7.31 6.16 -1.03
CA VAL A 169 -8.38 5.77 -0.11
C VAL A 169 -9.06 4.54 -0.69
N GLU A 170 -8.83 3.37 -0.07
CA GLU A 170 -9.29 2.07 -0.59
C GLU A 170 -10.36 1.45 0.34
N PRO A 171 -11.64 1.80 0.18
CA PRO A 171 -12.74 1.11 0.86
C PRO A 171 -13.07 -0.18 0.11
N GLU A 172 -12.39 -1.27 0.43
CA GLU A 172 -12.62 -2.57 -0.21
C GLU A 172 -13.88 -3.22 0.31
N VAL A 173 -14.77 -3.54 -0.61
CA VAL A 173 -15.99 -4.29 -0.33
C VAL A 173 -15.72 -5.78 -0.51
N LEU A 174 -15.98 -6.57 0.55
CA LEU A 174 -15.90 -8.03 0.50
C LEU A 174 -17.26 -8.60 0.10
N MET A 175 -17.25 -9.44 -0.92
CA MET A 175 -18.43 -10.16 -1.39
C MET A 175 -18.42 -11.62 -0.94
#